data_ee3cbf262f3fc6454223b1e419ae67a5
#
_entry.id   ee3cbf262f3fc6454223b1e419ae67a5
#
_cell.length_a   1.000
_cell.length_b   1.000
_cell.length_c   1.000
_cell.angle_alpha   90.00
_cell.angle_beta   90.00
_cell.angle_gamma   90.00
#
_symmetry.space_group_name_H-M   'P 1'
#
loop_
_entity.id
_entity.type
_entity.pdbx_description
1 polymer ?
#
loop_
_entity_poly.entity_id
_entity_poly.type
_entity_poly.pdbx_seq_one_letter_code
_entity_poly.pdbx_strand_id
1 'polypeptide(L)'
;EAEEGDENEDIEDIEEDEEDLEYQLIVNPPDDDEDEDENLMLEDNSQIVDKLRQNELFCNTRNKFLLLLETLGISMNTAEKIEESVVYYTIKSAFGRRVLQSWDNPIFRKIYVNKCRSLYTNLDNNSYIQNNNLITKVKQSNDFDIDNIASMSYQELFPEIWKQMMDEKYKREKMLYEEKQEAMTDQFKCARCKSRKCTYYELQTRSADEAMTI
;
A
#
# COMPACT_ATOMS: atom_id res chain seq x y z
N GLU A 1 38.09 36.03 -14.63
CA GLU A 1 37.10 35.10 -15.20
C GLU A 1 37.13 33.86 -14.30
N ALA A 2 36.14 33.74 -13.42
CA ALA A 2 35.89 32.59 -12.56
C ALA A 2 34.79 31.79 -13.23
N GLU A 3 35.04 30.51 -13.50
CA GLU A 3 34.05 29.54 -13.96
C GLU A 3 33.13 29.24 -12.77
N GLU A 4 31.87 29.66 -12.86
CA GLU A 4 30.77 29.18 -12.00
C GLU A 4 30.43 27.78 -12.49
N GLY A 5 30.85 26.76 -11.74
CA GLY A 5 30.44 25.37 -11.96
C GLY A 5 28.98 25.21 -11.63
N ASP A 6 28.27 24.53 -12.51
CA ASP A 6 26.85 24.22 -12.46
C ASP A 6 26.60 23.16 -11.37
N GLU A 7 26.20 23.62 -10.17
CA GLU A 7 25.90 22.75 -9.00
C GLU A 7 24.45 22.18 -9.06
N ASN A 8 23.70 22.38 -10.14
CA ASN A 8 22.30 21.95 -10.24
C ASN A 8 22.10 20.57 -10.89
N GLU A 9 23.07 20.03 -11.65
CA GLU A 9 22.90 18.73 -12.32
C GLU A 9 22.89 17.55 -11.32
N ASP A 10 23.62 17.65 -10.21
CA ASP A 10 23.73 16.54 -9.23
C ASP A 10 22.49 16.34 -8.36
N ILE A 11 21.55 17.29 -8.35
CA ILE A 11 20.32 17.20 -7.51
C ILE A 11 19.17 16.55 -8.25
N GLU A 12 19.07 16.75 -9.56
CA GLU A 12 18.02 16.16 -10.40
C GLU A 12 18.22 14.63 -10.58
N ASP A 13 19.46 14.17 -10.74
CA ASP A 13 19.78 12.75 -10.87
C ASP A 13 19.48 11.93 -9.58
N ILE A 14 19.57 12.56 -8.39
CA ILE A 14 19.27 11.90 -7.11
C ILE A 14 17.74 11.78 -6.89
N GLU A 15 16.96 12.73 -7.38
CA GLU A 15 15.50 12.71 -7.27
C GLU A 15 14.85 11.68 -8.21
N GLU A 16 15.38 11.49 -9.44
CA GLU A 16 14.90 10.48 -10.38
C GLU A 16 15.17 9.04 -9.88
N ASP A 17 16.35 8.78 -9.28
CA ASP A 17 16.69 7.47 -8.72
C ASP A 17 15.81 7.12 -7.49
N GLU A 18 15.38 8.12 -6.70
CA GLU A 18 14.48 7.89 -5.56
C GLU A 18 13.03 7.62 -5.99
N GLU A 19 12.53 8.26 -7.05
CA GLU A 19 11.19 8.02 -7.61
C GLU A 19 11.09 6.64 -8.26
N ASP A 20 12.10 6.19 -9.00
CA ASP A 20 12.15 4.87 -9.63
C ASP A 20 12.20 3.74 -8.59
N LEU A 21 12.93 3.93 -7.48
CA LEU A 21 12.94 2.99 -6.36
C LEU A 21 11.59 2.92 -5.63
N GLU A 22 10.91 4.07 -5.47
CA GLU A 22 9.58 4.12 -4.84
C GLU A 22 8.53 3.42 -5.72
N TYR A 23 8.62 3.58 -7.05
CA TYR A 23 7.72 2.92 -8.00
C TYR A 23 7.92 1.40 -8.04
N GLN A 24 9.17 0.91 -8.02
CA GLN A 24 9.46 -0.53 -7.98
C GLN A 24 8.98 -1.20 -6.69
N LEU A 25 9.02 -0.50 -5.54
CA LEU A 25 8.54 -1.00 -4.26
C LEU A 25 7.01 -1.06 -4.16
N ILE A 26 6.30 -0.24 -4.97
CA ILE A 26 4.83 -0.23 -5.02
C ILE A 26 4.30 -1.34 -5.95
N VAL A 27 5.01 -1.64 -7.04
CA VAL A 27 4.54 -2.55 -8.10
C VAL A 27 4.74 -4.03 -7.76
N ASN A 28 5.72 -4.36 -6.91
CA ASN A 28 6.04 -5.74 -6.51
C ASN A 28 6.03 -5.88 -4.98
N PRO A 29 4.84 -5.93 -4.32
CA PRO A 29 4.80 -6.35 -2.93
C PRO A 29 5.26 -7.81 -2.82
N PRO A 30 6.02 -8.19 -1.78
CA PRO A 30 6.39 -9.58 -1.56
C PRO A 30 5.14 -10.45 -1.37
N ASP A 31 5.18 -11.67 -1.93
CA ASP A 31 4.10 -12.67 -1.81
C ASP A 31 3.85 -13.01 -0.32
N ASP A 32 2.56 -13.08 0.04
CA ASP A 32 2.08 -13.34 1.40
C ASP A 32 2.14 -14.84 1.76
N ASP A 33 3.33 -15.36 2.07
CA ASP A 33 3.48 -16.64 2.79
C ASP A 33 3.57 -16.36 4.30
N GLU A 34 2.42 -16.01 4.92
CA GLU A 34 2.36 -15.35 6.23
C GLU A 34 2.32 -16.24 7.49
N ASP A 35 2.19 -17.57 7.41
CA ASP A 35 1.68 -18.33 8.57
C ASP A 35 2.72 -18.91 9.56
N GLU A 36 4.01 -18.97 9.24
CA GLU A 36 5.01 -19.58 10.14
C GLU A 36 5.92 -18.59 10.89
N ASP A 37 6.06 -17.35 10.41
CA ASP A 37 7.00 -16.37 10.97
C ASP A 37 6.40 -15.40 12.03
N GLU A 38 5.08 -15.38 12.23
CA GLU A 38 4.44 -14.43 13.18
C GLU A 38 4.87 -14.64 14.63
N ASN A 39 5.11 -15.90 15.05
CA ASN A 39 5.44 -16.20 16.43
C ASN A 39 6.90 -15.87 16.80
N LEU A 40 7.80 -15.90 15.81
CA LEU A 40 9.21 -15.51 16.00
C LEU A 40 9.39 -14.00 16.06
N MET A 41 8.44 -13.23 15.46
CA MET A 41 8.45 -11.77 15.40
C MET A 41 8.03 -11.10 16.71
N LEU A 42 7.15 -11.72 17.51
CA LEU A 42 6.55 -11.07 18.68
C LEU A 42 7.55 -10.83 19.82
N GLU A 43 8.52 -11.73 20.02
CA GLU A 43 9.53 -11.58 21.07
C GLU A 43 10.58 -10.51 20.73
N ASP A 44 10.89 -10.30 19.46
CA ASP A 44 11.90 -9.35 19.01
C ASP A 44 11.34 -7.92 18.85
N ASN A 45 10.05 -7.78 18.57
CA ASN A 45 9.39 -6.48 18.35
C ASN A 45 9.41 -5.59 19.60
N SER A 46 9.27 -6.17 20.80
CA SER A 46 9.28 -5.36 22.03
C SER A 46 10.65 -4.72 22.30
N GLN A 47 11.74 -5.43 22.00
CA GLN A 47 13.09 -4.88 22.12
C GLN A 47 13.36 -3.75 21.12
N ILE A 48 12.80 -3.86 19.90
CA ILE A 48 12.90 -2.81 18.89
C ILE A 48 12.14 -1.57 19.34
N VAL A 49 10.91 -1.73 19.83
CA VAL A 49 10.09 -0.63 20.38
C VAL A 49 10.81 0.07 21.53
N ASP A 50 11.44 -0.68 22.44
CA ASP A 50 12.19 -0.10 23.56
C ASP A 50 13.40 0.71 23.09
N LYS A 51 14.12 0.22 22.07
CA LYS A 51 15.23 0.97 21.45
C LYS A 51 14.73 2.24 20.76
N LEU A 52 13.61 2.18 20.05
CA LEU A 52 13.02 3.35 19.43
C LEU A 52 12.59 4.40 20.47
N ARG A 53 11.99 3.97 21.59
CA ARG A 53 11.57 4.87 22.69
C ARG A 53 12.75 5.52 23.41
N GLN A 54 13.96 4.96 23.34
CA GLN A 54 15.18 5.57 23.86
C GLN A 54 15.78 6.62 22.91
N ASN A 55 15.38 6.64 21.65
CA ASN A 55 15.88 7.59 20.66
C ASN A 55 15.13 8.94 20.78
N GLU A 56 15.86 10.02 21.07
CA GLU A 56 15.28 11.35 21.27
C GLU A 56 14.59 11.90 20.03
N LEU A 57 15.13 11.66 18.82
CA LEU A 57 14.55 12.14 17.58
C LEU A 57 13.22 11.41 17.27
N PHE A 58 13.16 10.11 17.59
CA PHE A 58 11.92 9.36 17.50
C PHE A 58 10.87 9.92 18.46
N CYS A 59 11.23 10.12 19.74
CA CYS A 59 10.33 10.66 20.76
C CYS A 59 9.78 12.04 20.37
N ASN A 60 10.63 12.91 19.81
CA ASN A 60 10.19 14.21 19.31
C ASN A 60 9.20 14.10 18.15
N THR A 61 9.42 13.16 17.22
CA THR A 61 8.50 12.93 16.10
C THR A 61 7.18 12.31 16.58
N ARG A 62 7.25 11.34 17.49
CA ARG A 62 6.11 10.74 18.17
C ARG A 62 5.24 11.80 18.87
N ASN A 63 5.86 12.64 19.69
CA ASN A 63 5.15 13.68 20.45
C ASN A 63 4.45 14.68 19.50
N LYS A 64 5.08 15.05 18.38
CA LYS A 64 4.43 15.89 17.36
C LYS A 64 3.19 15.21 16.77
N PHE A 65 3.26 13.92 16.50
CA PHE A 65 2.12 13.17 15.96
C PHE A 65 0.98 13.07 16.97
N LEU A 66 1.29 12.77 18.25
CA LEU A 66 0.29 12.72 19.32
C LEU A 66 -0.40 14.07 19.50
N LEU A 67 0.36 15.17 19.49
CA LEU A 67 -0.19 16.52 19.57
C LEU A 67 -1.13 16.83 18.38
N LEU A 68 -0.77 16.43 17.17
CA LEU A 68 -1.63 16.58 16.00
C LEU A 68 -2.94 15.79 16.15
N LEU A 69 -2.91 14.57 16.67
CA LEU A 69 -4.12 13.78 16.94
C LEU A 69 -4.99 14.44 18.02
N GLU A 70 -4.39 15.03 19.04
CA GLU A 70 -5.11 15.79 20.08
C GLU A 70 -5.82 17.02 19.50
N THR A 71 -5.22 17.74 18.54
CA THR A 71 -5.88 18.86 17.85
C THR A 71 -7.16 18.45 17.11
N LEU A 72 -7.26 17.18 16.67
CA LEU A 72 -8.48 16.61 16.09
C LEU A 72 -9.53 16.24 17.14
N GLY A 73 -9.22 16.41 18.43
CA GLY A 73 -10.11 16.07 19.56
C GLY A 73 -10.17 14.57 19.85
N ILE A 74 -9.09 13.84 19.56
CA ILE A 74 -8.91 12.43 19.93
C ILE A 74 -8.34 12.38 21.36
N SER A 75 -8.84 11.46 22.20
CA SER A 75 -8.32 11.31 23.58
C SER A 75 -6.86 10.83 23.54
N MET A 76 -6.05 11.25 24.52
CA MET A 76 -4.63 10.87 24.59
C MET A 76 -4.42 9.36 24.60
N ASN A 77 -5.25 8.62 25.32
CA ASN A 77 -5.19 7.16 25.36
C ASN A 77 -5.46 6.52 23.98
N THR A 78 -6.42 7.06 23.22
CA THR A 78 -6.70 6.61 21.86
C THR A 78 -5.58 7.01 20.89
N ALA A 79 -5.02 8.21 21.06
CA ALA A 79 -3.90 8.67 20.24
C ALA A 79 -2.63 7.82 20.45
N GLU A 80 -2.37 7.40 21.69
CA GLU A 80 -1.25 6.49 22.01
C GLU A 80 -1.44 5.11 21.34
N LYS A 81 -2.64 4.56 21.34
CA LYS A 81 -2.94 3.29 20.65
C LYS A 81 -2.78 3.40 19.14
N ILE A 82 -3.24 4.50 18.54
CA ILE A 82 -3.04 4.77 17.11
C ILE A 82 -1.54 4.83 16.79
N GLU A 83 -0.77 5.54 17.60
CA GLU A 83 0.68 5.66 17.42
C GLU A 83 1.38 4.31 17.58
N GLU A 84 0.98 3.51 18.55
CA GLU A 84 1.51 2.18 18.77
C GLU A 84 1.22 1.27 17.57
N SER A 85 0.01 1.31 17.02
CA SER A 85 -0.35 0.63 15.77
C SER A 85 0.56 1.05 14.61
N VAL A 86 0.90 2.34 14.49
CA VAL A 86 1.84 2.84 13.46
C VAL A 86 3.25 2.28 13.64
N VAL A 87 3.74 2.19 14.87
CA VAL A 87 5.05 1.59 15.17
C VAL A 87 5.09 0.14 14.73
N TYR A 88 4.09 -0.66 15.13
CA TYR A 88 4.01 -2.08 14.73
C TYR A 88 3.92 -2.26 13.22
N TYR A 89 3.08 -1.47 12.55
CA TYR A 89 3.00 -1.46 11.10
C TYR A 89 4.36 -1.14 10.45
N THR A 90 5.07 -0.15 10.99
CA THR A 90 6.38 0.26 10.46
C THR A 90 7.41 -0.85 10.61
N ILE A 91 7.45 -1.52 11.78
CA ILE A 91 8.35 -2.64 12.05
C ILE A 91 8.05 -3.81 11.07
N LYS A 92 6.77 -4.21 10.97
CA LYS A 92 6.32 -5.27 10.04
C LYS A 92 6.66 -4.92 8.59
N SER A 93 6.36 -3.70 8.15
CA SER A 93 6.65 -3.23 6.78
C SER A 93 8.15 -3.16 6.48
N ALA A 94 8.97 -2.72 7.44
CA ALA A 94 10.42 -2.68 7.28
C ALA A 94 11.02 -4.10 7.21
N PHE A 95 10.52 -5.02 8.02
CA PHE A 95 10.93 -6.42 7.96
C PHE A 95 10.64 -7.05 6.61
N GLY A 96 9.41 -6.94 6.10
CA GLY A 96 9.03 -7.47 4.79
C GLY A 96 9.86 -6.90 3.63
N ARG A 97 10.32 -5.65 3.76
CA ARG A 97 11.20 -4.99 2.79
C ARG A 97 12.69 -5.19 3.06
N ARG A 98 13.06 -5.98 4.07
CA ARG A 98 14.45 -6.21 4.50
C ARG A 98 15.20 -4.91 4.87
N VAL A 99 14.48 -3.92 5.40
CA VAL A 99 15.02 -2.64 5.87
C VAL A 99 15.40 -2.75 7.34
N LEU A 100 16.55 -2.20 7.72
CA LEU A 100 17.01 -2.17 9.11
C LEU A 100 16.02 -1.37 9.98
N GLN A 101 15.48 -2.02 11.02
CA GLN A 101 14.49 -1.48 11.96
C GLN A 101 15.15 -0.58 13.01
N SER A 102 15.73 0.52 12.57
CA SER A 102 16.39 1.53 13.42
C SER A 102 15.98 2.91 12.97
N TRP A 103 15.85 3.84 13.96
CA TRP A 103 15.52 5.24 13.64
C TRP A 103 16.64 5.96 12.87
N ASP A 104 17.86 5.46 12.91
CA ASP A 104 18.97 6.00 12.12
C ASP A 104 18.82 5.71 10.62
N ASN A 105 18.03 4.69 10.26
CA ASN A 105 17.76 4.37 8.87
C ASN A 105 16.73 5.36 8.29
N PRO A 106 17.06 6.09 7.20
CA PRO A 106 16.16 7.07 6.60
C PRO A 106 14.90 6.42 6.01
N ILE A 107 15.00 5.21 5.44
CA ILE A 107 13.86 4.48 4.87
C ILE A 107 12.87 4.10 5.97
N PHE A 108 13.35 3.59 7.12
CA PHE A 108 12.50 3.28 8.27
C PHE A 108 11.74 4.51 8.76
N ARG A 109 12.46 5.65 8.91
CA ARG A 109 11.83 6.92 9.27
C ARG A 109 10.77 7.37 8.27
N LYS A 110 11.06 7.22 6.95
CA LYS A 110 10.12 7.58 5.87
C LYS A 110 8.83 6.74 5.96
N ILE A 111 8.93 5.43 6.19
CA ILE A 111 7.76 4.54 6.37
C ILE A 111 6.90 5.03 7.53
N TYR A 112 7.49 5.28 8.70
CA TYR A 112 6.77 5.76 9.89
C TYR A 112 6.08 7.10 9.64
N VAL A 113 6.82 8.10 9.16
CA VAL A 113 6.29 9.46 8.93
C VAL A 113 5.21 9.46 7.86
N ASN A 114 5.37 8.70 6.78
CA ASN A 114 4.36 8.59 5.73
C ASN A 114 3.07 7.93 6.25
N LYS A 115 3.18 6.90 7.10
CA LYS A 115 2.00 6.29 7.72
C LYS A 115 1.31 7.23 8.69
N CYS A 116 2.05 7.99 9.51
CA CYS A 116 1.49 9.05 10.36
C CYS A 116 0.73 10.09 9.53
N ARG A 117 1.32 10.57 8.44
CA ARG A 117 0.69 11.54 7.53
C ARG A 117 -0.58 10.98 6.92
N SER A 118 -0.53 9.76 6.40
CA SER A 118 -1.68 9.08 5.80
C SER A 118 -2.84 8.97 6.79
N LEU A 119 -2.59 8.52 8.03
CA LEU A 119 -3.63 8.42 9.05
C LEU A 119 -4.17 9.79 9.46
N TYR A 120 -3.29 10.77 9.69
CA TYR A 120 -3.72 12.12 10.03
C TYR A 120 -4.63 12.70 8.95
N THR A 121 -4.25 12.59 7.67
CA THR A 121 -5.02 13.11 6.54
C THR A 121 -6.39 12.41 6.42
N ASN A 122 -6.49 11.13 6.75
CA ASN A 122 -7.77 10.40 6.76
C ASN A 122 -8.64 10.74 7.99
N LEU A 123 -8.03 11.12 9.12
CA LEU A 123 -8.73 11.52 10.34
C LEU A 123 -9.14 12.98 10.36
N ASP A 124 -8.47 13.85 9.60
CA ASP A 124 -8.80 15.26 9.53
C ASP A 124 -9.97 15.51 8.57
N ASN A 125 -11.10 15.94 9.13
CA ASN A 125 -12.29 16.30 8.35
C ASN A 125 -12.09 17.47 7.37
N ASN A 126 -11.11 18.32 7.63
CA ASN A 126 -10.79 19.47 6.78
C ASN A 126 -9.78 19.12 5.67
N SER A 127 -9.29 17.87 5.67
CA SER A 127 -8.37 17.41 4.63
C SER A 127 -9.07 17.29 3.27
N TYR A 128 -8.28 17.22 2.21
CA TYR A 128 -8.79 17.01 0.86
C TYR A 128 -9.52 15.65 0.68
N ILE A 129 -9.29 14.68 1.57
CA ILE A 129 -9.94 13.36 1.54
C ILE A 129 -11.40 13.44 2.02
N GLN A 130 -11.73 14.34 2.96
CA GLN A 130 -13.08 14.56 3.52
C GLN A 130 -13.70 13.27 4.14
N ASN A 131 -12.91 12.47 4.83
CA ASN A 131 -13.36 11.24 5.47
C ASN A 131 -13.98 11.51 6.86
N ASN A 132 -15.19 12.03 6.89
CA ASN A 132 -15.87 12.41 8.13
C ASN A 132 -16.25 11.22 9.03
N ASN A 133 -16.37 10.02 8.45
CA ASN A 133 -16.86 8.84 9.17
C ASN A 133 -15.77 8.17 10.00
N LEU A 134 -14.51 8.21 9.57
CA LEU A 134 -13.42 7.55 10.28
C LEU A 134 -13.19 8.16 11.65
N ILE A 135 -13.10 9.49 11.74
CA ILE A 135 -12.89 10.16 13.04
C ILE A 135 -14.06 9.93 14.00
N THR A 136 -15.29 9.86 13.48
CA THR A 136 -16.47 9.55 14.27
C THR A 136 -16.40 8.13 14.83
N LYS A 137 -16.00 7.16 14.03
CA LYS A 137 -15.78 5.76 14.45
C LYS A 137 -14.70 5.67 15.54
N VAL A 138 -13.57 6.32 15.34
CA VAL A 138 -12.45 6.34 16.29
C VAL A 138 -12.84 6.96 17.63
N LYS A 139 -13.72 7.98 17.65
CA LYS A 139 -14.15 8.68 18.87
C LYS A 139 -15.29 7.97 19.60
N GLN A 140 -16.20 7.31 18.91
CA GLN A 140 -17.49 6.86 19.45
C GLN A 140 -17.65 5.35 19.52
N SER A 141 -16.92 4.59 18.71
CA SER A 141 -17.13 3.16 18.61
C SER A 141 -16.15 2.40 19.49
N ASN A 142 -16.70 1.63 20.46
CA ASN A 142 -15.91 0.66 21.22
C ASN A 142 -15.56 -0.58 20.39
N ASP A 143 -16.23 -0.77 19.23
CA ASP A 143 -16.06 -1.94 18.36
C ASP A 143 -15.07 -1.67 17.22
N PHE A 144 -14.53 -0.44 17.10
CA PHE A 144 -13.55 -0.12 16.08
C PHE A 144 -12.17 -0.57 16.52
N ASP A 145 -11.52 -1.38 15.70
CA ASP A 145 -10.19 -1.93 15.96
C ASP A 145 -9.11 -0.85 15.76
N ILE A 146 -8.84 -0.10 16.84
CA ILE A 146 -7.85 0.98 16.85
C ILE A 146 -6.44 0.40 16.75
N ASP A 147 -6.22 -0.79 17.32
CA ASP A 147 -4.90 -1.40 17.43
C ASP A 147 -4.38 -1.82 16.03
N ASN A 148 -5.29 -2.08 15.08
CA ASN A 148 -4.96 -2.42 13.70
C ASN A 148 -5.18 -1.29 12.68
N ILE A 149 -5.51 -0.07 13.11
CA ILE A 149 -5.83 1.05 12.20
C ILE A 149 -4.70 1.35 11.19
N ALA A 150 -3.45 1.18 11.61
CA ALA A 150 -2.31 1.38 10.71
C ALA A 150 -2.17 0.27 9.66
N SER A 151 -2.66 -0.94 9.91
CA SER A 151 -2.61 -2.06 8.97
C SER A 151 -3.78 -2.06 7.98
N MET A 152 -4.84 -1.30 8.28
CA MET A 152 -6.00 -1.20 7.39
C MET A 152 -5.62 -0.63 6.03
N SER A 153 -6.21 -1.22 4.99
CA SER A 153 -6.11 -0.73 3.62
C SER A 153 -6.86 0.60 3.45
N TYR A 154 -6.54 1.33 2.41
CA TYR A 154 -7.25 2.58 2.09
C TYR A 154 -8.75 2.35 1.80
N GLN A 155 -9.14 1.15 1.37
CA GLN A 155 -10.53 0.75 1.14
C GLN A 155 -11.28 0.56 2.45
N GLU A 156 -10.65 0.01 3.46
CA GLU A 156 -11.21 -0.17 4.80
C GLU A 156 -11.28 1.14 5.58
N LEU A 157 -10.28 2.02 5.39
CA LEU A 157 -10.27 3.35 6.00
C LEU A 157 -11.38 4.26 5.44
N PHE A 158 -11.69 4.17 4.14
CA PHE A 158 -12.74 4.98 3.51
C PHE A 158 -13.60 4.16 2.52
N PRO A 159 -14.42 3.23 3.01
CA PRO A 159 -15.19 2.33 2.16
C PRO A 159 -16.21 3.04 1.25
N GLU A 160 -16.69 4.22 1.62
CA GLU A 160 -17.74 4.91 0.88
C GLU A 160 -17.28 5.38 -0.51
N ILE A 161 -16.09 5.95 -0.61
CA ILE A 161 -15.51 6.34 -1.91
C ILE A 161 -15.12 5.11 -2.73
N TRP A 162 -14.53 4.11 -2.08
CA TRP A 162 -14.01 2.95 -2.78
C TRP A 162 -15.08 1.96 -3.23
N LYS A 163 -16.24 1.94 -2.57
CA LYS A 163 -17.32 1.00 -2.87
C LYS A 163 -17.73 1.04 -4.34
N GLN A 164 -17.99 2.22 -4.88
CA GLN A 164 -18.39 2.36 -6.29
C GLN A 164 -17.31 1.85 -7.24
N MET A 165 -16.04 2.26 -7.03
CA MET A 165 -14.92 1.81 -7.86
C MET A 165 -14.68 0.30 -7.77
N MET A 166 -14.83 -0.28 -6.58
CA MET A 166 -14.72 -1.72 -6.38
C MET A 166 -15.85 -2.49 -7.06
N ASP A 167 -17.08 -1.99 -7.00
CA ASP A 167 -18.22 -2.59 -7.70
C ASP A 167 -18.03 -2.55 -9.21
N GLU A 168 -17.50 -1.45 -9.75
CA GLU A 168 -17.18 -1.33 -11.18
C GLU A 168 -16.03 -2.24 -11.60
N LYS A 169 -14.99 -2.36 -10.76
CA LYS A 169 -13.88 -3.30 -10.97
C LYS A 169 -14.40 -4.74 -10.99
N TYR A 170 -15.19 -5.11 -9.98
CA TYR A 170 -15.77 -6.44 -9.86
C TYR A 170 -16.68 -6.79 -11.07
N LYS A 171 -17.50 -5.84 -11.54
CA LYS A 171 -18.32 -6.03 -12.73
C LYS A 171 -17.48 -6.28 -13.98
N ARG A 172 -16.38 -5.53 -14.16
CA ARG A 172 -15.47 -5.74 -15.30
C ARG A 172 -14.77 -7.10 -15.24
N GLU A 173 -14.26 -7.46 -14.08
CA GLU A 173 -13.62 -8.76 -13.87
C GLU A 173 -14.61 -9.90 -14.09
N LYS A 174 -15.82 -9.78 -13.56
CA LYS A 174 -16.88 -10.74 -13.76
C LYS A 174 -17.23 -10.93 -15.25
N MET A 175 -17.36 -9.86 -16.02
CA MET A 175 -17.55 -9.92 -17.47
C MET A 175 -16.40 -10.67 -18.15
N LEU A 176 -15.16 -10.40 -17.79
CA LEU A 176 -14.00 -11.06 -18.39
C LEU A 176 -13.91 -12.56 -18.08
N TYR A 177 -14.29 -12.98 -16.86
CA TYR A 177 -14.16 -14.38 -16.42
C TYR A 177 -15.43 -15.21 -16.64
N GLU A 178 -16.62 -14.60 -16.57
CA GLU A 178 -17.90 -15.30 -16.70
C GLU A 178 -18.50 -15.26 -18.12
N GLU A 179 -18.04 -14.35 -19.00
CA GLU A 179 -18.45 -14.38 -20.40
C GLU A 179 -18.03 -15.73 -21.00
N LYS A 180 -19.01 -16.61 -21.13
CA LYS A 180 -18.84 -17.80 -21.94
C LYS A 180 -18.55 -17.32 -23.36
N GLN A 181 -17.34 -17.55 -23.83
CA GLN A 181 -16.98 -17.30 -25.21
C GLN A 181 -17.93 -18.08 -26.07
N GLU A 182 -18.89 -17.40 -26.72
CA GLU A 182 -19.75 -18.02 -27.69
C GLU A 182 -18.90 -18.52 -28.85
N ALA A 183 -19.27 -19.69 -29.39
CA ALA A 183 -18.55 -20.25 -30.53
C ALA A 183 -18.66 -19.29 -31.72
N MET A 184 -17.54 -18.74 -32.15
CA MET A 184 -17.46 -17.73 -33.22
C MET A 184 -17.39 -18.38 -34.60
N THR A 185 -17.04 -19.68 -34.72
CA THR A 185 -16.87 -20.34 -35.99
C THR A 185 -17.22 -21.83 -35.92
N ASP A 186 -17.70 -22.36 -37.01
CA ASP A 186 -17.91 -23.78 -37.29
C ASP A 186 -16.88 -24.35 -38.28
N GLN A 187 -15.99 -23.51 -38.83
CA GLN A 187 -14.98 -23.92 -39.81
C GLN A 187 -13.97 -24.91 -39.26
N PHE A 188 -13.63 -24.78 -38.00
CA PHE A 188 -12.63 -25.62 -37.33
C PHE A 188 -13.29 -26.70 -36.50
N LYS A 189 -12.64 -27.88 -36.46
CA LYS A 189 -13.03 -28.99 -35.60
C LYS A 189 -12.09 -29.11 -34.42
N CYS A 190 -12.63 -29.06 -33.22
CA CYS A 190 -11.81 -29.20 -32.01
C CYS A 190 -11.12 -30.57 -32.01
N ALA A 191 -9.79 -30.60 -31.83
CA ALA A 191 -9.01 -31.83 -31.78
C ALA A 191 -9.40 -32.74 -30.59
N ARG A 192 -9.85 -32.10 -29.46
CA ARG A 192 -10.20 -32.81 -28.22
C ARG A 192 -11.62 -33.36 -28.19
N CYS A 193 -12.63 -32.50 -28.39
CA CYS A 193 -14.04 -32.89 -28.27
C CYS A 193 -14.75 -33.14 -29.64
N LYS A 194 -14.05 -32.92 -30.74
CA LYS A 194 -14.54 -33.05 -32.12
C LYS A 194 -15.76 -32.17 -32.47
N SER A 195 -16.11 -31.24 -31.59
CA SER A 195 -17.15 -30.25 -31.86
C SER A 195 -16.66 -29.26 -32.94
N ARG A 196 -17.62 -28.72 -33.73
CA ARG A 196 -17.36 -27.64 -34.68
C ARG A 196 -17.71 -26.26 -34.15
N LYS A 197 -18.18 -26.16 -32.90
CA LYS A 197 -18.38 -24.88 -32.22
C LYS A 197 -17.08 -24.49 -31.49
N CYS A 198 -16.30 -23.64 -32.12
CA CYS A 198 -14.98 -23.24 -31.64
C CYS A 198 -14.82 -21.73 -31.58
N THR A 199 -14.02 -21.26 -30.61
CA THR A 199 -13.43 -19.96 -30.67
C THR A 199 -11.98 -20.08 -31.15
N TYR A 200 -11.49 -19.11 -31.87
CA TYR A 200 -10.09 -19.07 -32.32
C TYR A 200 -9.55 -17.64 -32.19
N TYR A 201 -8.25 -17.54 -32.08
CA TYR A 201 -7.54 -16.26 -32.22
C TYR A 201 -6.42 -16.40 -33.22
N GLU A 202 -6.19 -15.32 -33.92
CA GLU A 202 -5.09 -15.19 -34.83
C GLU A 202 -3.91 -14.51 -34.10
N LEU A 203 -2.76 -15.16 -34.09
CA LEU A 203 -1.55 -14.66 -33.46
C LEU A 203 -0.45 -14.46 -34.51
N GLN A 204 0.18 -13.30 -34.45
CA GLN A 204 1.38 -13.05 -35.26
C GLN A 204 2.57 -13.69 -34.55
N THR A 205 2.97 -14.88 -34.97
CA THR A 205 4.09 -15.64 -34.39
C THR A 205 5.38 -15.52 -35.19
N ARG A 206 5.30 -14.92 -36.38
CA ARG A 206 6.40 -14.75 -37.32
C ARG A 206 6.55 -13.29 -37.74
N SER A 207 7.22 -13.06 -38.89
CA SER A 207 7.38 -11.72 -39.46
C SER A 207 6.04 -11.08 -39.83
N ALA A 208 5.95 -9.74 -39.82
CA ALA A 208 4.70 -8.99 -40.06
C ALA A 208 4.16 -9.16 -41.50
N ASP A 209 4.95 -9.66 -42.42
CA ASP A 209 4.61 -9.96 -43.81
C ASP A 209 4.11 -11.39 -44.06
N GLU A 210 4.10 -12.23 -43.03
CA GLU A 210 3.54 -13.59 -43.08
C GLU A 210 2.12 -13.64 -42.54
N ALA A 211 1.36 -14.65 -42.97
CA ALA A 211 0.00 -14.87 -42.47
C ALA A 211 -0.02 -15.19 -40.98
N MET A 212 -1.04 -14.71 -40.28
CA MET A 212 -1.25 -15.02 -38.87
C MET A 212 -1.45 -16.52 -38.64
N THR A 213 -0.97 -17.01 -37.52
CA THR A 213 -1.18 -18.42 -37.08
C THR A 213 -2.48 -18.50 -36.29
N ILE A 214 -3.31 -19.51 -36.61
CA ILE A 214 -4.58 -19.78 -35.92
C ILE A 214 -4.40 -20.84 -34.84
#